data_cdf9c098dc4704b0f21e8bbc1d87f147
#
_entry.id   cdf9c098dc4704b0f21e8bbc1d87f147
#
_cell.length_a   1.000
_cell.length_b   1.000
_cell.length_c   1.000
_cell.angle_alpha   90.00
_cell.angle_beta   90.00
_cell.angle_gamma   90.00
#
_symmetry.space_group_name_H-M   'P 1'
#
loop_
_entity.id
_entity.type
_entity.pdbx_description
1 polymer ?
#
loop_
_entity_poly.entity_id
_entity_poly.type
_entity_poly.pdbx_seq_one_letter_code
_entity_poly.pdbx_strand_id
1 'polypeptide(L)'
;VLAFDDRGEFLKGVYAGAIAGMVRYSFREILQVLGVTQFDTNSTSLGVLMNQAPPGLGATVLGFIATLIIGAFWGVVISFVFTIVLSHEQYLLKGTLLGIGIWLFEFGFAAEAFGYPPEMLNGGLAEVTSILVGLAIYGAATAFLLKRFEVIRPSRP
;
A
#
# COMPACT_ATOMS: atom_id res chain seq x y z
N VAL A 1 -4.41 -8.52 28.57
CA VAL A 1 -3.24 -8.42 27.69
C VAL A 1 -3.58 -9.25 26.48
N LEU A 2 -3.87 -8.60 25.33
CA LEU A 2 -4.07 -9.25 24.05
C LEU A 2 -2.72 -9.85 23.66
N ALA A 3 -2.57 -11.16 23.77
CA ALA A 3 -1.41 -11.87 23.25
C ALA A 3 -1.46 -11.77 21.73
N PHE A 4 -0.64 -10.93 21.18
CA PHE A 4 -0.30 -10.93 19.76
C PHE A 4 0.36 -12.29 19.51
N ASP A 5 -0.27 -13.14 18.71
CA ASP A 5 0.35 -14.39 18.25
C ASP A 5 1.42 -13.98 17.21
N ASP A 6 2.58 -13.56 17.73
CA ASP A 6 3.58 -12.74 17.10
C ASP A 6 4.06 -13.24 15.72
N ARG A 7 3.96 -14.52 15.45
CA ARG A 7 4.45 -15.06 14.17
C ARG A 7 3.33 -15.24 13.13
N GLY A 8 2.16 -15.71 13.54
CA GLY A 8 1.07 -16.02 12.62
C GLY A 8 0.43 -14.74 12.04
N GLU A 9 0.15 -13.75 12.85
CA GLU A 9 -0.49 -12.52 12.44
C GLU A 9 0.44 -11.60 11.64
N PHE A 10 1.73 -11.58 11.98
CA PHE A 10 2.76 -10.90 11.20
C PHE A 10 2.84 -11.46 9.78
N LEU A 11 2.99 -12.77 9.61
CA LEU A 11 3.07 -13.39 8.29
C LEU A 11 1.79 -13.18 7.47
N LYS A 12 0.62 -13.26 8.10
CA LYS A 12 -0.66 -12.95 7.45
C LYS A 12 -0.70 -11.50 6.96
N GLY A 13 -0.17 -10.57 7.75
CA GLY A 13 0.01 -9.17 7.36
C GLY A 13 0.92 -9.02 6.15
N VAL A 14 2.07 -9.70 6.14
CA VAL A 14 3.01 -9.72 5.01
C VAL A 14 2.32 -10.22 3.73
N TYR A 15 1.66 -11.38 3.80
CA TYR A 15 0.98 -11.95 2.62
C TYR A 15 -0.19 -11.08 2.15
N ALA A 16 -1.03 -10.60 3.08
CA ALA A 16 -2.14 -9.73 2.73
C ALA A 16 -1.66 -8.45 2.04
N GLY A 17 -0.63 -7.82 2.59
CA GLY A 17 -0.05 -6.60 2.03
C GLY A 17 0.64 -6.82 0.69
N ALA A 18 1.41 -7.90 0.53
CA ALA A 18 2.05 -8.22 -0.76
C ALA A 18 1.00 -8.47 -1.85
N ILE A 19 -0.04 -9.27 -1.58
CA ILE A 19 -1.12 -9.55 -2.54
C ILE A 19 -1.90 -8.26 -2.87
N ALA A 20 -2.26 -7.46 -1.86
CA ALA A 20 -2.92 -6.18 -2.08
C ALA A 20 -2.03 -5.20 -2.85
N GLY A 21 -0.71 -5.25 -2.65
CA GLY A 21 0.29 -4.52 -3.42
C GLY A 21 0.24 -4.90 -4.90
N MET A 22 0.08 -6.19 -5.23
CA MET A 22 -0.10 -6.64 -6.63
C MET A 22 -1.41 -6.14 -7.23
N VAL A 23 -2.50 -6.11 -6.46
CA VAL A 23 -3.79 -5.55 -6.92
C VAL A 23 -3.64 -4.06 -7.25
N ARG A 24 -3.01 -3.30 -6.35
CA ARG A 24 -2.70 -1.87 -6.59
C ARG A 24 -1.81 -1.69 -7.81
N TYR A 25 -0.77 -2.50 -7.94
CA TYR A 25 0.13 -2.50 -9.08
C TYR A 25 -0.64 -2.69 -10.39
N SER A 26 -1.44 -3.75 -10.49
CA SER A 26 -2.25 -4.03 -11.68
C SER A 26 -3.20 -2.89 -12.03
N PHE A 27 -3.83 -2.28 -11.03
CA PHE A 27 -4.69 -1.11 -11.22
C PHE A 27 -3.93 0.06 -11.85
N ARG A 28 -2.74 0.37 -11.36
CA ARG A 28 -1.89 1.45 -11.88
C ARG A 28 -1.40 1.17 -13.29
N GLU A 29 -0.97 -0.05 -13.58
CA GLU A 29 -0.54 -0.46 -14.93
C GLU A 29 -1.69 -0.33 -15.95
N ILE A 30 -2.91 -0.70 -15.56
CA ILE A 30 -4.09 -0.51 -16.42
C ILE A 30 -4.29 0.99 -16.73
N LEU A 31 -4.22 1.87 -15.73
CA LEU A 31 -4.36 3.32 -15.93
C LEU A 31 -3.25 3.89 -16.83
N GLN A 32 -2.03 3.38 -16.72
CA GLN A 32 -0.92 3.78 -17.58
C GLN A 32 -1.14 3.35 -19.04
N VAL A 33 -1.56 2.10 -19.26
CA VAL A 33 -1.87 1.60 -20.61
C VAL A 33 -3.02 2.40 -21.26
N LEU A 34 -3.98 2.85 -20.44
CA LEU A 34 -5.07 3.72 -20.88
C LEU A 34 -4.65 5.19 -21.10
N GLY A 35 -3.39 5.55 -20.81
CA GLY A 35 -2.88 6.91 -20.95
C GLY A 35 -3.42 7.90 -19.90
N VAL A 36 -4.00 7.41 -18.80
CA VAL A 36 -4.52 8.24 -17.70
C VAL A 36 -3.39 8.72 -16.80
N THR A 37 -2.34 7.90 -16.63
CA THR A 37 -1.16 8.22 -15.82
C THR A 37 0.10 8.14 -16.66
N GLN A 38 1.12 8.96 -16.31
CA GLN A 38 2.38 9.04 -17.03
C GLN A 38 3.50 8.21 -16.39
N PHE A 39 3.43 8.02 -15.07
CA PHE A 39 4.46 7.33 -14.31
C PHE A 39 4.08 5.88 -14.01
N ASP A 40 4.98 4.96 -14.30
CA ASP A 40 4.82 3.56 -13.93
C ASP A 40 5.08 3.35 -12.43
N THR A 41 4.46 2.30 -11.89
CA THR A 41 4.55 1.98 -10.46
C THR A 41 5.96 1.56 -10.05
N ASN A 42 6.74 0.97 -10.97
CA ASN A 42 8.10 0.50 -10.68
C ASN A 42 9.05 1.68 -10.50
N SER A 43 9.02 2.66 -11.40
CA SER A 43 9.80 3.90 -11.28
C SER A 43 9.43 4.65 -10.01
N THR A 44 8.14 4.69 -9.69
CA THR A 44 7.61 5.27 -8.46
C THR A 44 8.21 4.61 -7.23
N SER A 45 8.13 3.28 -7.13
CA SER A 45 8.60 2.52 -5.97
C SER A 45 10.12 2.58 -5.82
N LEU A 46 10.86 2.59 -6.94
CA LEU A 46 12.31 2.80 -6.92
C LEU A 46 12.69 4.23 -6.53
N GLY A 47 11.97 5.23 -7.01
CA GLY A 47 12.16 6.63 -6.63
C GLY A 47 12.07 6.82 -5.12
N VAL A 48 11.13 6.10 -4.48
CA VAL A 48 11.01 6.06 -3.02
C VAL A 48 12.29 5.56 -2.33
N LEU A 49 12.98 4.58 -2.91
CA LEU A 49 14.12 3.93 -2.28
C LEU A 49 15.47 4.55 -2.67
N MET A 50 15.58 5.10 -3.89
CA MET A 50 16.87 5.44 -4.51
C MET A 50 16.99 6.89 -4.96
N ASN A 51 15.96 7.72 -4.74
CA ASN A 51 15.87 9.12 -5.19
C ASN A 51 15.92 9.33 -6.71
N GLN A 52 16.36 8.35 -7.48
CA GLN A 52 16.29 8.32 -8.95
C GLN A 52 16.18 6.87 -9.40
N ALA A 53 15.23 6.58 -10.29
CA ALA A 53 15.10 5.26 -10.88
C ALA A 53 16.05 5.14 -12.10
N PRO A 54 17.05 4.24 -12.08
CA PRO A 54 17.87 3.99 -13.26
C PRO A 54 17.01 3.37 -14.38
N PRO A 55 17.30 3.64 -15.66
CA PRO A 55 16.56 3.04 -16.77
C PRO A 55 16.94 1.57 -16.97
N GLY A 56 16.01 0.78 -17.50
CA GLY A 56 16.26 -0.57 -17.99
C GLY A 56 15.54 -1.69 -17.23
N LEU A 57 15.59 -2.89 -17.81
CA LEU A 57 14.87 -4.07 -17.29
C LEU A 57 15.19 -4.39 -15.83
N GLY A 58 16.46 -4.22 -15.42
CA GLY A 58 16.85 -4.42 -14.02
C GLY A 58 16.13 -3.49 -13.05
N ALA A 59 15.93 -2.23 -13.44
CA ALA A 59 15.17 -1.27 -12.66
C ALA A 59 13.70 -1.66 -12.53
N THR A 60 13.09 -2.14 -13.60
CA THR A 60 11.70 -2.63 -13.58
C THR A 60 11.53 -3.78 -12.59
N VAL A 61 12.45 -4.77 -12.62
CA VAL A 61 12.41 -5.91 -11.68
C VAL A 61 12.60 -5.44 -10.24
N LEU A 62 13.59 -4.58 -9.99
CA LEU A 62 13.83 -4.03 -8.66
C LEU A 62 12.65 -3.19 -8.16
N GLY A 63 12.03 -2.40 -9.04
CA GLY A 63 10.85 -1.61 -8.71
C GLY A 63 9.64 -2.49 -8.35
N PHE A 64 9.45 -3.60 -9.06
CA PHE A 64 8.42 -4.58 -8.73
C PHE A 64 8.68 -5.22 -7.35
N ILE A 65 9.91 -5.64 -7.08
CA ILE A 65 10.29 -6.18 -5.76
C ILE A 65 10.07 -5.12 -4.67
N ALA A 66 10.47 -3.88 -4.91
CA ALA A 66 10.25 -2.77 -3.99
C ALA A 66 8.76 -2.58 -3.69
N THR A 67 7.91 -2.63 -4.72
CA THR A 67 6.44 -2.54 -4.55
C THR A 67 5.91 -3.64 -3.63
N LEU A 68 6.39 -4.88 -3.78
CA LEU A 68 5.98 -6.00 -2.92
C LEU A 68 6.46 -5.81 -1.47
N ILE A 69 7.69 -5.35 -1.28
CA ILE A 69 8.25 -5.10 0.06
C ILE A 69 7.49 -3.97 0.76
N ILE A 70 7.26 -2.85 0.08
CA ILE A 70 6.49 -1.72 0.62
C ILE A 70 5.05 -2.17 0.94
N GLY A 71 4.44 -2.95 0.03
CA GLY A 71 3.12 -3.52 0.27
C GLY A 71 3.11 -4.45 1.50
N ALA A 72 4.08 -5.34 1.62
CA ALA A 72 4.20 -6.23 2.77
C ALA A 72 4.37 -5.46 4.08
N PHE A 73 5.21 -4.44 4.10
CA PHE A 73 5.43 -3.57 5.26
C PHE A 73 4.13 -2.90 5.72
N TRP A 74 3.43 -2.21 4.82
CA TRP A 74 2.16 -1.57 5.15
C TRP A 74 1.08 -2.58 5.50
N GLY A 75 1.10 -3.78 4.92
CA GLY A 75 0.19 -4.87 5.29
C GLY A 75 0.36 -5.31 6.74
N VAL A 76 1.59 -5.37 7.23
CA VAL A 76 1.88 -5.64 8.66
C VAL A 76 1.36 -4.50 9.53
N VAL A 77 1.58 -3.25 9.14
CA VAL A 77 1.08 -2.07 9.88
C VAL A 77 -0.45 -2.11 9.98
N ILE A 78 -1.14 -2.34 8.86
CA ILE A 78 -2.61 -2.46 8.83
C ILE A 78 -3.08 -3.64 9.69
N SER A 79 -2.40 -4.80 9.62
CA SER A 79 -2.71 -5.96 10.47
C SER A 79 -2.62 -5.61 11.94
N PHE A 80 -1.55 -4.94 12.35
CA PHE A 80 -1.36 -4.48 13.71
C PHE A 80 -2.45 -3.50 14.16
N VAL A 81 -2.80 -2.53 13.32
CA VAL A 81 -3.86 -1.56 13.63
C VAL A 81 -5.22 -2.24 13.82
N PHE A 82 -5.54 -3.23 12.98
CA PHE A 82 -6.78 -4.00 13.14
C PHE A 82 -6.78 -4.89 14.38
N THR A 83 -5.63 -5.45 14.76
CA THR A 83 -5.54 -6.32 15.92
C THR A 83 -5.65 -5.54 17.24
N ILE A 84 -5.07 -4.34 17.31
CA ILE A 84 -4.96 -3.60 18.58
C ILE A 84 -5.98 -2.47 18.70
N VAL A 85 -6.29 -1.77 17.61
CA VAL A 85 -7.03 -0.49 17.68
C VAL A 85 -8.45 -0.61 17.12
N LEU A 86 -8.63 -1.33 16.01
CA LEU A 86 -9.89 -1.30 15.28
C LEU A 86 -10.74 -2.54 15.53
N SER A 87 -12.06 -2.32 15.64
CA SER A 87 -13.03 -3.42 15.65
C SER A 87 -13.19 -4.03 14.26
N HIS A 88 -13.68 -5.28 14.22
CA HIS A 88 -13.94 -6.04 12.97
C HIS A 88 -15.09 -5.49 12.14
N GLU A 89 -15.94 -4.64 12.72
CA GLU A 89 -17.07 -4.03 12.01
C GLU A 89 -16.57 -3.04 10.96
N GLN A 90 -17.24 -3.02 9.81
CA GLN A 90 -16.93 -2.12 8.70
C GLN A 90 -15.45 -2.19 8.26
N TYR A 91 -14.85 -3.37 8.34
CA TYR A 91 -13.41 -3.56 8.09
C TYR A 91 -12.97 -3.04 6.72
N LEU A 92 -13.83 -3.13 5.67
CA LEU A 92 -13.50 -2.59 4.35
C LEU A 92 -13.38 -1.07 4.38
N LEU A 93 -14.34 -0.37 5.00
CA LEU A 93 -14.29 1.08 5.13
C LEU A 93 -13.05 1.52 5.92
N LYS A 94 -12.77 0.85 7.03
CA LYS A 94 -11.58 1.13 7.86
C LYS A 94 -10.29 0.86 7.09
N GLY A 95 -10.24 -0.24 6.33
CA GLY A 95 -9.11 -0.55 5.46
C GLY A 95 -8.91 0.52 4.38
N THR A 96 -9.98 0.95 3.72
CA THR A 96 -9.94 2.05 2.74
C THR A 96 -9.39 3.33 3.38
N LEU A 97 -9.89 3.71 4.55
CA LEU A 97 -9.42 4.90 5.27
C LEU A 97 -7.95 4.78 5.69
N LEU A 98 -7.49 3.59 6.10
CA LEU A 98 -6.08 3.35 6.37
C LEU A 98 -5.23 3.51 5.10
N GLY A 99 -5.70 3.03 3.96
CA GLY A 99 -5.02 3.25 2.66
C GLY A 99 -4.92 4.74 2.30
N ILE A 100 -5.98 5.51 2.53
CA ILE A 100 -5.96 6.98 2.37
C ILE A 100 -4.99 7.62 3.39
N GLY A 101 -4.96 7.11 4.62
CA GLY A 101 -4.01 7.54 5.64
C GLY A 101 -2.55 7.30 5.25
N ILE A 102 -2.26 6.16 4.61
CA ILE A 102 -0.93 5.88 4.03
C ILE A 102 -0.58 6.92 2.97
N TRP A 103 -1.53 7.27 2.10
CA TRP A 103 -1.31 8.31 1.10
C TRP A 103 -0.96 9.66 1.74
N LEU A 104 -1.72 10.07 2.76
CA LEU A 104 -1.43 11.30 3.50
C LEU A 104 -0.06 11.26 4.18
N PHE A 105 0.33 10.11 4.72
CA PHE A 105 1.64 9.95 5.34
C PHE A 105 2.76 10.00 4.30
N GLU A 106 2.66 9.26 3.22
CA GLU A 106 3.70 9.18 2.19
C GLU A 106 3.87 10.52 1.45
N PHE A 107 2.78 11.16 1.05
CA PHE A 107 2.82 12.37 0.22
C PHE A 107 2.69 13.68 1.00
N GLY A 108 2.08 13.65 2.17
CA GLY A 108 1.99 14.82 3.03
C GLY A 108 3.23 14.97 3.93
N PHE A 109 3.51 13.97 4.73
CA PHE A 109 4.55 14.06 5.75
C PHE A 109 5.92 13.57 5.25
N ALA A 110 6.00 12.36 4.69
CA ALA A 110 7.27 11.76 4.34
C ALA A 110 7.94 12.50 3.17
N ALA A 111 7.17 12.96 2.19
CA ALA A 111 7.68 13.72 1.08
C ALA A 111 8.36 15.03 1.52
N GLU A 112 7.76 15.75 2.46
CA GLU A 112 8.31 16.99 3.00
C GLU A 112 9.51 16.73 3.94
N ALA A 113 9.37 15.75 4.85
CA ALA A 113 10.39 15.45 5.85
C ALA A 113 11.70 14.90 5.25
N PHE A 114 11.63 14.15 4.17
CA PHE A 114 12.79 13.50 3.54
C PHE A 114 13.24 14.18 2.24
N GLY A 115 12.68 15.35 1.92
CA GLY A 115 13.05 16.08 0.70
C GLY A 115 12.72 15.33 -0.58
N TYR A 116 11.69 14.50 -0.54
CA TYR A 116 11.17 13.80 -1.68
C TYR A 116 10.66 14.82 -2.69
N PRO A 117 11.27 14.98 -3.86
CA PRO A 117 10.58 15.66 -4.93
C PRO A 117 9.58 14.64 -5.47
N PRO A 118 8.30 14.78 -5.17
CA PRO A 118 7.36 13.94 -5.85
C PRO A 118 7.27 14.44 -7.29
N GLU A 119 8.18 14.01 -8.15
CA GLU A 119 8.02 14.15 -9.61
C GLU A 119 6.63 13.68 -10.03
N MET A 120 6.07 12.74 -9.29
CA MET A 120 4.72 12.26 -9.41
C MET A 120 3.64 13.31 -9.17
N LEU A 121 3.86 14.27 -8.29
CA LEU A 121 2.92 15.38 -8.10
C LEU A 121 2.98 16.35 -9.27
N ASN A 122 4.07 16.37 -10.04
CA ASN A 122 4.20 17.13 -11.27
C ASN A 122 3.39 16.51 -12.43
N GLY A 123 2.95 15.25 -12.31
CA GLY A 123 2.07 14.58 -13.27
C GLY A 123 0.62 15.09 -13.30
N GLY A 124 0.31 16.09 -12.46
CA GLY A 124 -1.01 16.70 -12.41
C GLY A 124 -2.06 15.92 -11.61
N LEU A 125 -3.30 16.40 -11.66
CA LEU A 125 -4.40 15.91 -10.84
C LEU A 125 -4.71 14.41 -11.09
N ALA A 126 -4.61 13.95 -12.33
CA ALA A 126 -4.89 12.55 -12.69
C ALA A 126 -3.89 11.60 -12.00
N GLU A 127 -2.61 11.97 -11.94
CA GLU A 127 -1.57 11.18 -11.29
C GLU A 127 -1.83 11.09 -9.78
N VAL A 128 -2.01 12.24 -9.12
CA VAL A 128 -2.29 12.32 -7.67
C VAL A 128 -3.54 11.52 -7.30
N THR A 129 -4.62 11.67 -8.06
CA THR A 129 -5.89 10.96 -7.83
C THR A 129 -5.72 9.46 -8.03
N SER A 130 -4.98 9.03 -9.04
CA SER A 130 -4.74 7.61 -9.31
C SER A 130 -3.97 6.93 -8.18
N ILE A 131 -3.00 7.63 -7.58
CA ILE A 131 -2.24 7.13 -6.44
C ILE A 131 -3.15 7.01 -5.21
N LEU A 132 -3.96 8.04 -4.94
CA LEU A 132 -4.92 8.05 -3.84
C LEU A 132 -5.92 6.88 -3.96
N VAL A 133 -6.54 6.72 -5.13
CA VAL A 133 -7.47 5.61 -5.40
C VAL A 133 -6.76 4.27 -5.30
N GLY A 134 -5.56 4.16 -5.84
CA GLY A 134 -4.75 2.95 -5.74
C GLY A 134 -4.44 2.55 -4.30
N LEU A 135 -4.13 3.51 -3.42
CA LEU A 135 -3.90 3.24 -1.99
C LEU A 135 -5.19 2.95 -1.24
N ALA A 136 -6.31 3.57 -1.60
CA ALA A 136 -7.62 3.21 -1.07
C ALA A 136 -8.00 1.77 -1.41
N ILE A 137 -7.78 1.34 -2.66
CA ILE A 137 -7.96 -0.06 -3.11
C ILE A 137 -7.03 -0.99 -2.34
N TYR A 138 -5.75 -0.62 -2.21
CA TYR A 138 -4.77 -1.37 -1.44
C TYR A 138 -5.22 -1.62 0.00
N GLY A 139 -5.66 -0.59 0.69
CA GLY A 139 -6.14 -0.68 2.07
C GLY A 139 -7.38 -1.58 2.21
N ALA A 140 -8.35 -1.42 1.29
CA ALA A 140 -9.54 -2.27 1.24
C ALA A 140 -9.19 -3.74 0.97
N ALA A 141 -8.32 -4.01 -0.02
CA ALA A 141 -7.87 -5.36 -0.36
C ALA A 141 -7.10 -6.02 0.80
N THR A 142 -6.21 -5.26 1.46
CA THR A 142 -5.49 -5.74 2.63
C THR A 142 -6.46 -6.12 3.75
N ALA A 143 -7.42 -5.27 4.08
CA ALA A 143 -8.42 -5.57 5.11
C ALA A 143 -9.29 -6.77 4.75
N PHE A 144 -9.68 -6.92 3.48
CA PHE A 144 -10.41 -8.09 3.01
C PHE A 144 -9.61 -9.38 3.20
N LEU A 145 -8.33 -9.38 2.83
CA LEU A 145 -7.44 -10.54 2.99
C LEU A 145 -7.18 -10.86 4.45
N LEU A 146 -6.95 -9.85 5.29
CA LEU A 146 -6.78 -10.04 6.73
C LEU A 146 -8.02 -10.66 7.38
N LYS A 147 -9.22 -10.27 6.95
CA LYS A 147 -10.45 -10.93 7.38
C LYS A 147 -10.50 -12.38 6.89
N ARG A 148 -10.13 -12.64 5.64
CA ARG A 148 -10.08 -14.00 5.07
C ARG A 148 -9.07 -14.89 5.77
N PHE A 149 -7.96 -14.32 6.23
CA PHE A 149 -6.91 -15.01 6.99
C PHE A 149 -7.23 -15.12 8.50
N GLU A 150 -8.43 -14.72 8.93
CA GLU A 150 -8.89 -14.76 10.32
C GLU A 150 -8.04 -13.93 11.31
N VAL A 151 -7.41 -12.85 10.81
CA VAL A 151 -6.75 -11.84 11.66
C VAL A 151 -7.80 -10.91 12.26
N ILE A 152 -8.73 -10.44 11.43
CA ILE A 152 -9.87 -9.65 11.87
C ILE A 152 -10.98 -10.62 12.32
N ARG A 153 -11.06 -10.85 13.62
CA ARG A 153 -12.04 -11.78 14.21
C ARG A 153 -13.24 -11.02 14.78
N PRO A 154 -14.46 -11.60 14.71
CA PRO A 154 -15.59 -11.03 15.44
C PRO A 154 -15.27 -10.98 16.94
N SER A 155 -15.68 -9.93 17.62
CA SER A 155 -15.61 -9.87 19.08
C SER A 155 -16.35 -11.08 19.64
N ARG A 156 -15.67 -11.88 20.47
CA ARG A 156 -16.36 -12.96 21.20
C ARG A 156 -17.39 -12.28 22.11
N PRO A 157 -18.64 -12.80 22.15
CA PRO A 157 -19.66 -12.30 23.04
C PRO A 157 -19.26 -12.41 24.51
#